data_46a9c763898431179a81134e054187f1
#
_entry.id   46a9c763898431179a81134e054187f1
#
_cell.length_a   1.000
_cell.length_b   1.000
_cell.length_c   1.000
_cell.angle_alpha   90.00
_cell.angle_beta   90.00
_cell.angle_gamma   90.00
#
_symmetry.space_group_name_H-M   'P 1'
#
loop_
_entity.id
_entity.type
_entity.pdbx_description
1 polymer ?
#
loop_
_entity_poly.entity_id
_entity_poly.type
_entity_poly.pdbx_seq_one_letter_code
_entity_poly.pdbx_strand_id
1 'polypeptide(L)'
;MIKNEVNVKEVLFDFDVENWINYEFKPNFKVLGPKLGEQINVLSEYLKNVDENISNDILQGNGVVIDDIKVSSGEIDIILNKKEDNENQDIVDDFSLYLDTSLDENLIMERFSRELVSSIQKLRKDSGLDVVDRIKLTITSNDSFVKESLNIHHDYVKNETLAIELNFIEEKTKDLIFDKNVSLDIKKLTNNS
;
A
#
# COMPACT_ATOMS: atom_id res chain seq x y z
N MET A 1 -4.64 13.40 2.00
CA MET A 1 -3.42 13.50 2.81
C MET A 1 -2.77 12.13 2.99
N ILE A 2 -3.39 11.15 3.64
CA ILE A 2 -2.85 9.77 3.83
C ILE A 2 -2.37 9.13 2.51
N LYS A 3 -3.19 9.20 1.45
CA LYS A 3 -2.91 8.63 0.13
C LYS A 3 -1.54 9.03 -0.45
N ASN A 4 -1.16 10.29 -0.29
CA ASN A 4 0.11 10.80 -0.81
C ASN A 4 1.29 10.42 0.08
N GLU A 5 1.08 10.38 1.41
CA GLU A 5 2.13 10.03 2.37
C GLU A 5 2.56 8.56 2.25
N VAL A 6 1.59 7.66 2.01
CA VAL A 6 1.88 6.21 1.88
C VAL A 6 2.00 5.76 0.41
N ASN A 7 1.94 6.68 -0.55
CA ASN A 7 2.11 6.44 -1.98
C ASN A 7 1.19 5.34 -2.54
N VAL A 8 -0.09 5.38 -2.16
CA VAL A 8 -1.11 4.47 -2.68
C VAL A 8 -2.07 5.18 -3.63
N LYS A 9 -2.70 4.43 -4.52
CA LYS A 9 -3.68 4.97 -5.48
C LYS A 9 -5.00 5.30 -4.83
N GLU A 10 -5.41 4.48 -3.88
CA GLU A 10 -6.69 4.63 -3.20
C GLU A 10 -6.55 4.27 -1.72
N VAL A 11 -7.41 4.87 -0.90
CA VAL A 11 -7.60 4.52 0.51
C VAL A 11 -9.08 4.29 0.69
N LEU A 12 -9.44 3.08 1.05
CA LEU A 12 -10.81 2.68 1.35
C LEU A 12 -10.98 2.54 2.86
N PHE A 13 -12.14 2.90 3.36
CA PHE A 13 -12.54 2.62 4.73
C PHE A 13 -13.62 1.56 4.68
N ASP A 14 -13.31 0.39 5.22
CA ASP A 14 -14.24 -0.71 5.34
C ASP A 14 -14.67 -0.81 6.81
N PHE A 15 -15.97 -0.85 7.03
CA PHE A 15 -16.57 -1.01 8.36
C PHE A 15 -17.03 -2.45 8.61
N ASP A 16 -16.99 -3.30 7.58
CA ASP A 16 -17.27 -4.73 7.68
C ASP A 16 -15.98 -5.49 8.01
N VAL A 17 -15.54 -5.27 9.24
CA VAL A 17 -14.24 -5.78 9.73
C VAL A 17 -14.18 -7.31 9.83
N GLU A 18 -15.34 -7.98 9.88
CA GLU A 18 -15.42 -9.44 9.98
C GLU A 18 -14.78 -10.18 8.80
N ASN A 19 -14.64 -9.52 7.66
CA ASN A 19 -13.95 -10.10 6.50
C ASN A 19 -12.43 -10.22 6.69
N TRP A 20 -11.86 -9.43 7.61
CA TRP A 20 -10.41 -9.21 7.72
C TRP A 20 -9.80 -9.68 9.04
N ILE A 21 -10.63 -9.76 10.11
CA ILE A 21 -10.17 -10.09 11.45
C ILE A 21 -11.02 -11.17 12.09
N ASN A 22 -10.42 -11.86 13.06
CA ASN A 22 -11.09 -12.70 14.02
C ASN A 22 -11.00 -12.05 15.40
N TYR A 23 -12.08 -12.12 16.16
CA TYR A 23 -12.10 -11.72 17.54
C TYR A 23 -11.70 -12.90 18.45
N GLU A 24 -10.81 -12.65 19.38
CA GLU A 24 -10.51 -13.54 20.49
C GLU A 24 -10.93 -12.87 21.80
N PHE A 25 -11.70 -13.58 22.61
CA PHE A 25 -12.19 -13.06 23.88
C PHE A 25 -11.45 -13.72 25.02
N LYS A 26 -10.94 -12.91 25.95
CA LYS A 26 -10.27 -13.39 27.15
C LYS A 26 -10.84 -12.72 28.41
N PRO A 27 -10.91 -13.44 29.55
CA PRO A 27 -11.27 -12.77 30.81
C PRO A 27 -10.19 -11.76 31.17
N ASN A 28 -10.58 -10.58 31.62
CA ASN A 28 -9.63 -9.64 32.21
C ASN A 28 -9.18 -10.19 33.57
N PHE A 29 -8.05 -10.86 33.55
CA PHE A 29 -7.53 -11.55 34.77
C PHE A 29 -7.26 -10.60 35.93
N LYS A 30 -6.92 -9.34 35.65
CA LYS A 30 -6.68 -8.33 36.69
C LYS A 30 -7.95 -8.00 37.47
N VAL A 31 -9.07 -7.96 36.76
CA VAL A 31 -10.38 -7.60 37.32
C VAL A 31 -11.10 -8.84 37.91
N LEU A 32 -11.12 -9.92 37.12
CA LEU A 32 -11.90 -11.11 37.41
C LEU A 32 -11.17 -12.12 38.30
N GLY A 33 -9.83 -12.13 38.32
CA GLY A 33 -9.05 -13.05 39.16
C GLY A 33 -9.43 -12.99 40.64
N PRO A 34 -9.49 -11.81 41.27
CA PRO A 34 -9.91 -11.67 42.65
C PRO A 34 -11.38 -12.05 42.92
N LYS A 35 -12.24 -11.94 41.87
CA LYS A 35 -13.68 -12.22 41.99
C LYS A 35 -14.01 -13.70 41.84
N LEU A 36 -13.39 -14.36 40.86
CA LEU A 36 -13.76 -15.70 40.41
C LEU A 36 -12.82 -16.81 40.90
N GLY A 37 -11.58 -16.47 41.28
CA GLY A 37 -10.60 -17.49 41.67
C GLY A 37 -10.43 -18.57 40.60
N GLU A 38 -10.60 -19.85 40.97
CA GLU A 38 -10.47 -20.98 40.04
C GLU A 38 -11.54 -21.00 38.93
N GLN A 39 -12.70 -20.38 39.16
CA GLN A 39 -13.79 -20.31 38.15
C GLN A 39 -13.42 -19.49 36.91
N ILE A 40 -12.36 -18.69 36.99
CA ILE A 40 -11.86 -17.94 35.82
C ILE A 40 -11.43 -18.86 34.66
N ASN A 41 -10.99 -20.08 34.95
CA ASN A 41 -10.64 -21.08 33.95
C ASN A 41 -11.87 -21.56 33.16
N VAL A 42 -13.00 -21.72 33.81
CA VAL A 42 -14.28 -22.08 33.17
C VAL A 42 -14.70 -20.96 32.22
N LEU A 43 -14.64 -19.71 32.66
CA LEU A 43 -14.93 -18.56 31.86
C LEU A 43 -13.96 -18.47 30.67
N SER A 44 -12.66 -18.68 30.88
CA SER A 44 -11.66 -18.66 29.81
C SER A 44 -11.93 -19.69 28.72
N GLU A 45 -12.31 -20.91 29.13
CA GLU A 45 -12.64 -21.98 28.19
C GLU A 45 -13.95 -21.71 27.42
N TYR A 46 -14.93 -21.13 28.08
CA TYR A 46 -16.17 -20.69 27.43
C TYR A 46 -15.90 -19.61 26.41
N LEU A 47 -15.14 -18.57 26.76
CA LEU A 47 -14.85 -17.43 25.85
C LEU A 47 -14.05 -17.83 24.62
N LYS A 48 -13.28 -18.92 24.66
CA LYS A 48 -12.58 -19.46 23.48
C LYS A 48 -13.54 -20.08 22.46
N ASN A 49 -14.70 -20.54 22.87
CA ASN A 49 -15.63 -21.32 22.08
C ASN A 49 -16.99 -20.62 21.93
N VAL A 50 -17.05 -19.30 22.03
CA VAL A 50 -18.30 -18.54 21.85
C VAL A 50 -18.77 -18.63 20.40
N ASP A 51 -20.09 -18.72 20.25
CA ASP A 51 -20.72 -18.64 18.93
C ASP A 51 -20.82 -17.18 18.44
N GLU A 52 -21.26 -17.02 17.21
CA GLU A 52 -21.39 -15.71 16.56
C GLU A 52 -22.39 -14.78 17.31
N ASN A 53 -23.47 -15.31 17.87
CA ASN A 53 -24.45 -14.51 18.60
C ASN A 53 -23.85 -13.94 19.89
N ILE A 54 -23.13 -14.77 20.64
CA ILE A 54 -22.46 -14.38 21.88
C ILE A 54 -21.31 -13.40 21.56
N SER A 55 -20.57 -13.66 20.49
CA SER A 55 -19.53 -12.76 19.98
C SER A 55 -20.11 -11.37 19.73
N ASN A 56 -21.20 -11.29 18.98
CA ASN A 56 -21.88 -10.03 18.66
C ASN A 56 -22.42 -9.33 19.91
N ASP A 57 -22.97 -10.08 20.87
CA ASP A 57 -23.42 -9.52 22.14
C ASP A 57 -22.27 -8.86 22.92
N ILE A 58 -21.12 -9.51 23.00
CA ILE A 58 -19.92 -8.96 23.67
C ILE A 58 -19.46 -7.69 22.94
N LEU A 59 -19.40 -7.70 21.61
CA LEU A 59 -18.97 -6.56 20.81
C LEU A 59 -19.95 -5.37 20.90
N GLN A 60 -21.24 -5.63 21.11
CA GLN A 60 -22.25 -4.60 21.35
C GLN A 60 -22.24 -4.05 22.80
N GLY A 61 -21.32 -4.51 23.62
CA GLY A 61 -21.19 -4.06 24.99
C GLY A 61 -22.05 -4.84 26.01
N ASN A 62 -22.68 -5.93 25.56
CA ASN A 62 -23.40 -6.83 26.47
C ASN A 62 -22.41 -7.73 27.22
N GLY A 63 -22.82 -8.18 28.40
CA GLY A 63 -22.05 -9.17 29.17
C GLY A 63 -22.47 -10.59 28.82
N VAL A 64 -21.79 -11.55 29.41
CA VAL A 64 -22.13 -12.98 29.35
C VAL A 64 -22.55 -13.54 30.72
N VAL A 65 -23.38 -14.57 30.68
CA VAL A 65 -23.79 -15.32 31.89
C VAL A 65 -23.44 -16.80 31.69
N ILE A 66 -22.63 -17.34 32.58
CA ILE A 66 -22.17 -18.74 32.53
C ILE A 66 -22.33 -19.31 33.92
N ASP A 67 -23.12 -20.36 34.08
CA ASP A 67 -23.30 -21.05 35.38
C ASP A 67 -23.48 -20.08 36.55
N ASP A 68 -24.43 -19.14 36.44
CA ASP A 68 -24.69 -18.07 37.43
C ASP A 68 -23.62 -16.99 37.59
N ILE A 69 -22.50 -17.08 36.87
CA ILE A 69 -21.47 -16.05 36.83
C ILE A 69 -21.90 -14.99 35.79
N LYS A 70 -22.10 -13.75 36.27
CA LYS A 70 -22.34 -12.59 35.40
C LYS A 70 -21.05 -11.85 35.20
N VAL A 71 -20.65 -11.70 33.91
CA VAL A 71 -19.47 -10.96 33.46
C VAL A 71 -19.90 -9.86 32.54
N SER A 72 -19.54 -8.63 32.84
CA SER A 72 -19.80 -7.48 31.96
C SER A 72 -18.81 -7.45 30.82
N SER A 73 -19.18 -6.80 29.69
CA SER A 73 -18.28 -6.66 28.54
C SER A 73 -16.96 -5.95 28.90
N GLY A 74 -16.98 -4.98 29.80
CA GLY A 74 -15.76 -4.31 30.28
C GLY A 74 -14.82 -5.18 31.13
N GLU A 75 -15.23 -6.40 31.49
CA GLU A 75 -14.41 -7.40 32.17
C GLU A 75 -13.87 -8.48 31.24
N ILE A 76 -14.12 -8.32 29.91
CA ILE A 76 -13.65 -9.19 28.84
C ILE A 76 -12.69 -8.39 27.97
N ASP A 77 -11.47 -8.88 27.80
CA ASP A 77 -10.50 -8.33 26.88
C ASP A 77 -10.82 -8.86 25.47
N ILE A 78 -11.01 -7.96 24.51
CA ILE A 78 -11.26 -8.25 23.11
C ILE A 78 -9.94 -8.09 22.37
N ILE A 79 -9.48 -9.15 21.75
CA ILE A 79 -8.23 -9.19 21.00
C ILE A 79 -8.56 -9.37 19.53
N LEU A 80 -8.01 -8.49 18.70
CA LEU A 80 -8.13 -8.56 17.25
C LEU A 80 -6.98 -9.40 16.69
N ASN A 81 -7.31 -10.44 15.95
CA ASN A 81 -6.33 -11.28 15.26
C ASN A 81 -6.58 -11.22 13.75
N LYS A 82 -5.52 -11.30 12.97
CA LYS A 82 -5.63 -11.44 11.51
C LYS A 82 -6.39 -12.73 11.18
N LYS A 83 -7.29 -12.66 10.21
CA LYS A 83 -8.05 -13.84 9.77
C LYS A 83 -7.18 -14.83 9.03
N GLU A 84 -6.21 -14.33 8.29
CA GLU A 84 -5.18 -15.09 7.59
C GLU A 84 -3.81 -14.52 7.96
N ASP A 85 -2.78 -15.34 7.90
CA ASP A 85 -1.39 -14.87 8.06
C ASP A 85 -0.97 -14.13 6.79
N ASN A 86 -1.35 -12.86 6.72
CA ASN A 86 -1.12 -12.00 5.57
C ASN A 86 -0.09 -10.92 5.94
N GLU A 87 1.06 -10.97 5.27
CA GLU A 87 2.15 -10.02 5.48
C GLU A 87 1.74 -8.57 5.15
N ASN A 88 0.72 -8.40 4.30
CA ASN A 88 0.22 -7.09 3.88
C ASN A 88 -0.86 -6.52 4.81
N GLN A 89 -1.18 -7.22 5.90
CA GLN A 89 -2.13 -6.77 6.91
C GLN A 89 -1.43 -6.50 8.23
N ASP A 90 -1.80 -5.42 8.88
CA ASP A 90 -1.39 -5.14 10.26
C ASP A 90 -2.58 -4.70 11.09
N ILE A 91 -2.50 -4.93 12.41
CA ILE A 91 -3.51 -4.52 13.38
C ILE A 91 -2.82 -3.64 14.39
N VAL A 92 -3.31 -2.40 14.50
CA VAL A 92 -2.79 -1.40 15.42
C VAL A 92 -3.96 -0.85 16.24
N ASP A 93 -3.92 -1.07 17.54
CA ASP A 93 -5.01 -0.76 18.46
C ASP A 93 -6.35 -1.34 17.96
N ASP A 94 -7.32 -0.50 17.66
CA ASP A 94 -8.65 -0.86 17.18
C ASP A 94 -8.78 -0.81 15.65
N PHE A 95 -7.68 -0.68 14.93
CA PHE A 95 -7.65 -0.57 13.47
C PHE A 95 -6.96 -1.78 12.83
N SER A 96 -7.55 -2.32 11.79
CA SER A 96 -6.88 -3.22 10.86
C SER A 96 -6.50 -2.44 9.60
N LEU A 97 -5.25 -2.53 9.18
CA LEU A 97 -4.74 -1.96 7.96
C LEU A 97 -4.41 -3.10 7.00
N TYR A 98 -4.93 -3.02 5.78
CA TYR A 98 -4.57 -3.92 4.69
C TYR A 98 -3.98 -3.12 3.54
N LEU A 99 -2.83 -3.55 3.04
CA LEU A 99 -2.18 -2.96 1.87
C LEU A 99 -2.26 -3.94 0.70
N ASP A 100 -3.02 -3.59 -0.33
CA ASP A 100 -2.98 -4.31 -1.60
C ASP A 100 -1.67 -3.98 -2.33
N THR A 101 -0.80 -4.98 -2.45
CA THR A 101 0.50 -4.89 -3.13
C THR A 101 0.46 -5.48 -4.54
N SER A 102 -0.70 -5.84 -5.06
CA SER A 102 -0.83 -6.33 -6.42
C SER A 102 -0.47 -5.22 -7.43
N LEU A 103 0.33 -5.58 -8.42
CA LEU A 103 0.77 -4.67 -9.47
C LEU A 103 0.04 -5.01 -10.76
N ASP A 104 -0.76 -4.10 -11.26
CA ASP A 104 -1.31 -4.16 -12.59
C ASP A 104 -0.33 -3.58 -13.64
N GLU A 105 -0.62 -3.78 -14.92
CA GLU A 105 0.23 -3.27 -16.01
C GLU A 105 0.37 -1.74 -15.97
N ASN A 106 -0.65 -1.02 -15.58
CA ASN A 106 -0.61 0.45 -15.50
C ASN A 106 0.35 0.92 -14.41
N LEU A 107 0.35 0.26 -13.25
CA LEU A 107 1.27 0.56 -12.15
C LEU A 107 2.72 0.24 -12.55
N ILE A 108 2.93 -0.84 -13.30
CA ILE A 108 4.26 -1.20 -13.82
C ILE A 108 4.74 -0.15 -14.84
N MET A 109 3.88 0.29 -15.76
CA MET A 109 4.19 1.34 -16.73
C MET A 109 4.44 2.70 -16.07
N GLU A 110 3.69 3.04 -15.03
CA GLU A 110 3.91 4.26 -14.26
C GLU A 110 5.26 4.22 -13.54
N ARG A 111 5.59 3.09 -12.90
CA ARG A 111 6.90 2.88 -12.28
C ARG A 111 8.03 3.03 -13.28
N PHE A 112 7.91 2.38 -14.45
CA PHE A 112 8.88 2.53 -15.53
C PHE A 112 9.05 3.99 -15.96
N SER A 113 7.95 4.73 -16.12
CA SER A 113 7.98 6.13 -16.51
C SER A 113 8.69 7.02 -15.48
N ARG A 114 8.55 6.74 -14.20
CA ARG A 114 9.27 7.42 -13.11
C ARG A 114 10.78 7.13 -13.16
N GLU A 115 11.17 5.88 -13.39
CA GLU A 115 12.57 5.48 -13.54
C GLU A 115 13.20 6.12 -14.80
N LEU A 116 12.42 6.22 -15.88
CA LEU A 116 12.82 6.89 -17.10
C LEU A 116 13.09 8.38 -16.84
N VAL A 117 12.18 9.08 -16.14
CA VAL A 117 12.36 10.48 -15.74
C VAL A 117 13.61 10.64 -14.88
N SER A 118 13.81 9.76 -13.90
CA SER A 118 15.01 9.77 -13.03
C SER A 118 16.29 9.65 -13.86
N SER A 119 16.31 8.72 -14.81
CA SER A 119 17.45 8.50 -15.71
C SER A 119 17.73 9.72 -16.62
N ILE A 120 16.68 10.35 -17.15
CA ILE A 120 16.79 11.59 -17.95
C ILE A 120 17.32 12.75 -17.09
N GLN A 121 16.82 12.90 -15.85
CA GLN A 121 17.29 13.95 -14.94
C GLN A 121 18.77 13.75 -14.56
N LYS A 122 19.19 12.48 -14.37
CA LYS A 122 20.61 12.16 -14.18
C LYS A 122 21.43 12.54 -15.43
N LEU A 123 20.97 12.17 -16.63
CA LEU A 123 21.65 12.50 -17.88
C LEU A 123 21.75 14.01 -18.08
N ARG A 124 20.71 14.79 -17.75
CA ARG A 124 20.72 16.26 -17.76
C ARG A 124 21.84 16.81 -16.87
N LYS A 125 21.92 16.34 -15.63
CA LYS A 125 22.94 16.73 -14.65
C LYS A 125 24.35 16.39 -15.14
N ASP A 126 24.55 15.18 -15.63
CA ASP A 126 25.84 14.69 -16.12
C ASP A 126 26.29 15.46 -17.39
N SER A 127 25.34 15.98 -18.16
CA SER A 127 25.58 16.84 -19.33
C SER A 127 25.77 18.33 -18.99
N GLY A 128 25.76 18.70 -17.71
CA GLY A 128 25.97 20.07 -17.24
C GLY A 128 24.83 21.04 -17.56
N LEU A 129 23.58 20.53 -17.69
CA LEU A 129 22.42 21.38 -17.91
C LEU A 129 21.93 22.00 -16.61
N ASP A 130 21.47 23.24 -16.70
CA ASP A 130 20.79 23.90 -15.58
C ASP A 130 19.37 23.37 -15.38
N VAL A 131 18.83 23.55 -14.17
CA VAL A 131 17.49 23.07 -13.78
C VAL A 131 16.40 23.63 -14.72
N VAL A 132 16.57 24.84 -15.21
CA VAL A 132 15.59 25.55 -16.06
C VAL A 132 15.79 25.29 -17.56
N ASP A 133 16.87 24.61 -17.95
CA ASP A 133 17.15 24.37 -19.37
C ASP A 133 16.08 23.51 -20.03
N ARG A 134 15.70 23.90 -21.25
CA ARG A 134 14.78 23.14 -22.10
C ARG A 134 15.56 22.21 -22.99
N ILE A 135 15.01 21.01 -23.24
CA ILE A 135 15.68 19.99 -24.04
C ILE A 135 14.80 19.46 -25.18
N LYS A 136 15.47 18.94 -26.19
CA LYS A 136 14.93 17.91 -27.08
C LYS A 136 15.38 16.58 -26.54
N LEU A 137 14.43 15.68 -26.36
CA LEU A 137 14.65 14.33 -25.82
C LEU A 137 14.40 13.32 -26.93
N THR A 138 15.33 12.42 -27.15
CA THR A 138 15.16 11.27 -28.03
C THR A 138 15.29 10.00 -27.20
N ILE A 139 14.29 9.12 -27.29
CA ILE A 139 14.24 7.82 -26.63
C ILE A 139 14.26 6.76 -27.72
N THR A 140 15.22 5.85 -27.65
CA THR A 140 15.39 4.77 -28.62
C THR A 140 15.15 3.44 -27.95
N SER A 141 14.21 2.64 -28.46
CA SER A 141 13.92 1.29 -27.98
C SER A 141 13.16 0.51 -29.05
N ASN A 142 13.29 -0.81 -29.06
CA ASN A 142 12.43 -1.71 -29.84
C ASN A 142 11.48 -2.53 -28.96
N ASP A 143 11.37 -2.21 -27.68
CA ASP A 143 10.47 -2.85 -26.73
C ASP A 143 9.07 -2.21 -26.82
N SER A 144 8.05 -3.02 -27.10
CA SER A 144 6.67 -2.56 -27.21
C SER A 144 6.13 -1.98 -25.89
N PHE A 145 6.56 -2.52 -24.74
CA PHE A 145 6.21 -2.00 -23.42
C PHE A 145 6.72 -0.57 -23.22
N VAL A 146 7.95 -0.27 -23.65
CA VAL A 146 8.51 1.08 -23.58
C VAL A 146 7.69 2.05 -24.43
N LYS A 147 7.33 1.65 -25.65
CA LYS A 147 6.51 2.45 -26.56
C LYS A 147 5.13 2.76 -25.98
N GLU A 148 4.48 1.74 -25.41
CA GLU A 148 3.17 1.89 -24.80
C GLU A 148 3.21 2.76 -23.54
N SER A 149 4.19 2.52 -22.65
CA SER A 149 4.40 3.34 -21.45
C SER A 149 4.62 4.82 -21.81
N LEU A 150 5.39 5.09 -22.85
CA LEU A 150 5.61 6.46 -23.33
C LEU A 150 4.35 7.08 -23.94
N ASN A 151 3.51 6.31 -24.61
CA ASN A 151 2.24 6.82 -25.13
C ASN A 151 1.29 7.23 -23.99
N ILE A 152 1.20 6.42 -22.95
CA ILE A 152 0.32 6.68 -21.80
C ILE A 152 0.86 7.84 -20.94
N HIS A 153 2.16 7.88 -20.71
CA HIS A 153 2.80 8.83 -19.79
C HIS A 153 3.59 9.94 -20.51
N HIS A 154 3.29 10.19 -21.77
CA HIS A 154 4.01 11.16 -22.60
C HIS A 154 4.14 12.54 -21.96
N ASP A 155 3.03 13.10 -21.53
CA ASP A 155 3.01 14.45 -20.95
C ASP A 155 3.70 14.50 -19.59
N TYR A 156 3.59 13.44 -18.80
CA TYR A 156 4.32 13.31 -17.55
C TYR A 156 5.83 13.36 -17.80
N VAL A 157 6.36 12.50 -18.67
CA VAL A 157 7.79 12.46 -19.00
C VAL A 157 8.26 13.82 -19.52
N LYS A 158 7.51 14.42 -20.43
CA LYS A 158 7.82 15.73 -21.01
C LYS A 158 7.90 16.84 -19.98
N ASN A 159 6.93 16.92 -19.10
CA ASN A 159 6.84 17.96 -18.09
C ASN A 159 7.94 17.82 -17.04
N GLU A 160 8.13 16.61 -16.50
CA GLU A 160 9.13 16.35 -15.47
C GLU A 160 10.57 16.51 -15.96
N THR A 161 10.80 16.36 -17.26
CA THR A 161 12.14 16.50 -17.85
C THR A 161 12.38 17.84 -18.55
N LEU A 162 11.38 18.72 -18.57
CA LEU A 162 11.41 19.99 -19.31
C LEU A 162 11.71 19.81 -20.81
N ALA A 163 11.28 18.67 -21.39
CA ALA A 163 11.43 18.41 -22.80
C ALA A 163 10.36 19.17 -23.60
N ILE A 164 10.78 20.01 -24.55
CA ILE A 164 9.87 20.66 -25.49
C ILE A 164 9.47 19.68 -26.59
N GLU A 165 10.44 18.90 -27.07
CA GLU A 165 10.22 17.84 -28.05
C GLU A 165 10.64 16.51 -27.46
N LEU A 166 9.80 15.49 -27.64
CA LEU A 166 10.08 14.10 -27.31
C LEU A 166 9.89 13.26 -28.54
N ASN A 167 10.98 12.63 -29.00
CA ASN A 167 10.99 11.74 -30.15
C ASN A 167 11.23 10.31 -29.70
N PHE A 168 10.47 9.39 -30.27
CA PHE A 168 10.69 7.96 -30.08
C PHE A 168 11.21 7.32 -31.35
N ILE A 169 12.31 6.58 -31.26
CA ILE A 169 12.92 5.85 -32.38
C ILE A 169 12.81 4.35 -32.07
N GLU A 170 12.15 3.63 -32.96
CA GLU A 170 11.99 2.19 -32.85
C GLU A 170 13.21 1.45 -33.42
N GLU A 171 14.23 1.28 -32.57
CA GLU A 171 15.48 0.63 -32.93
C GLU A 171 16.09 -0.10 -31.75
N LYS A 172 16.89 -1.14 -32.02
CA LYS A 172 17.58 -1.90 -30.96
C LYS A 172 18.67 -1.06 -30.32
N THR A 173 18.70 -1.10 -28.98
CA THR A 173 19.76 -0.52 -28.17
C THR A 173 20.28 -1.54 -27.15
N LYS A 174 21.45 -1.27 -26.58
CA LYS A 174 22.07 -2.12 -25.52
C LYS A 174 21.99 -1.49 -24.14
N ASP A 175 21.63 -0.21 -24.07
CA ASP A 175 21.51 0.48 -22.80
C ASP A 175 20.27 -0.03 -22.06
N LEU A 176 20.36 -0.11 -20.76
CA LEU A 176 19.29 -0.64 -19.92
C LEU A 176 18.77 0.44 -18.97
N ILE A 177 17.46 0.59 -18.95
CA ILE A 177 16.73 1.34 -17.93
C ILE A 177 15.64 0.42 -17.41
N PHE A 178 15.67 0.12 -16.09
CA PHE A 178 14.67 -0.74 -15.46
C PHE A 178 14.42 -2.04 -16.26
N ASP A 179 15.49 -2.80 -16.53
CA ASP A 179 15.48 -4.07 -17.28
C ASP A 179 14.97 -3.99 -18.72
N LYS A 180 14.77 -2.79 -19.25
CA LYS A 180 14.35 -2.53 -20.63
C LYS A 180 15.51 -1.95 -21.42
N ASN A 181 15.61 -2.38 -22.69
CA ASN A 181 16.60 -1.82 -23.63
C ASN A 181 16.14 -0.42 -24.08
N VAL A 182 16.72 0.61 -23.51
CA VAL A 182 16.37 2.00 -23.76
C VAL A 182 17.63 2.85 -23.82
N SER A 183 17.83 3.60 -24.89
CA SER A 183 18.88 4.62 -24.99
C SER A 183 18.28 6.02 -24.98
N LEU A 184 18.95 6.94 -24.34
CA LEU A 184 18.53 8.33 -24.15
C LEU A 184 19.55 9.27 -24.82
N ASP A 185 19.07 10.21 -25.62
CA ASP A 185 19.83 11.34 -26.10
C ASP A 185 19.11 12.65 -25.77
N ILE A 186 19.86 13.63 -25.28
CA ILE A 186 19.33 14.95 -24.96
C ILE A 186 20.13 16.05 -25.66
N LYS A 187 19.43 17.04 -26.14
CA LYS A 187 20.05 18.25 -26.72
C LYS A 187 19.44 19.48 -26.06
N LYS A 188 20.31 20.33 -25.49
CA LYS A 188 19.90 21.62 -24.97
C LYS A 188 19.34 22.48 -26.08
N LEU A 189 18.20 23.10 -25.85
CA LEU A 189 17.68 24.14 -26.76
C LEU A 189 18.32 25.47 -26.39
N THR A 190 19.13 25.99 -27.27
CA THR A 190 19.58 27.38 -27.17
C THR A 190 18.42 28.27 -27.59
N ASN A 191 17.96 29.11 -26.66
CA ASN A 191 17.06 30.20 -27.05
C ASN A 191 17.79 31.07 -28.08
N ASN A 192 17.45 30.93 -29.38
CA ASN A 192 17.79 31.94 -30.31
C ASN A 192 16.96 33.18 -29.97
N SER A 193 17.63 34.16 -29.39
CA SER A 193 17.13 35.52 -29.09
C SER A 193 16.68 36.20 -30.37
#